data_bd7d9ae14470a044996fd1e280aa0008
#
_entry.id   bd7d9ae14470a044996fd1e280aa0008
#
_cell.length_a   1.000
_cell.length_b   1.000
_cell.length_c   1.000
_cell.angle_alpha   90.00
_cell.angle_beta   90.00
_cell.angle_gamma   90.00
#
_symmetry.space_group_name_H-M   'P 1'
#
loop_
_entity.id
_entity.type
_entity.pdbx_description
1 polymer ?
#
loop_
_entity_poly.entity_id
_entity_poly.type
_entity_poly.pdbx_seq_one_letter_code
_entity_poly.pdbx_strand_id
1 'polypeptide(L)'
;MRRIKIFISSVQSEFSKERAMLCHYIRTDVLLGKFFEPFIFEEVPANEYPISHVYLNEVKLCDIYLGLYGNLYGYEDAEGVSPTEREYDLAAELHKSRLIYIKSINEDDRHPKETALIKKVERDIVRKTFVDLEGLRTSVYASLIRYLEEKEYIRWRPFDASYDNGATLDDLDEDKIRSFLQVARSKRNFPLSVDTPIKELLTHLDLIDENDRIANAAILLFGKKPQKYFIPSEVKCVQFYGNVVRKPMPAYQIYRGDVFELVDQSTSFVMSRVNNWVGTRDEGETASVPTHPELPIDAVKEAIVNAICHRDYTSNASVQVMLFRNRLEIWNPGQLPYGLTVQKLQGPHKSLPTNPLIADPMYWKGYIEKVGTGTEDIIEKCRDYGLKTPEFYQEEDFRVVIWRTEEQSDPKRSKDDPKMIQSDPKEVEDLIGLIKNNPSISRAELARRLDLSERQVRKIMGQLRAPPHDSTNPHNGRRACPLETAAGAG
;
A
#
# COMPACT_ATOMS: atom_id res chain seq x y z
N MET A 1 -14.59 4.51 -1.86
CA MET A 1 -14.48 4.88 -3.28
C MET A 1 -15.87 5.15 -3.82
N ARG A 2 -16.14 6.27 -4.52
CA ARG A 2 -17.44 6.53 -5.17
C ARG A 2 -17.60 5.51 -6.31
N ARG A 3 -18.76 4.84 -6.40
CA ARG A 3 -19.06 3.95 -7.52
C ARG A 3 -19.31 4.74 -8.80
N ILE A 4 -18.91 4.19 -9.92
CA ILE A 4 -19.11 4.72 -11.26
C ILE A 4 -20.56 4.48 -11.65
N LYS A 5 -21.33 5.52 -11.89
CA LYS A 5 -22.75 5.42 -12.23
C LYS A 5 -22.93 5.09 -13.72
N ILE A 6 -23.68 4.03 -14.01
CA ILE A 6 -24.07 3.62 -15.37
C ILE A 6 -25.54 3.91 -15.57
N PHE A 7 -25.89 4.77 -16.51
CA PHE A 7 -27.27 4.97 -16.93
C PHE A 7 -27.58 4.04 -18.10
N ILE A 8 -28.56 3.13 -17.95
CA ILE A 8 -29.00 2.18 -18.99
C ILE A 8 -30.21 2.75 -19.71
N SER A 9 -29.97 3.18 -20.95
CA SER A 9 -30.97 3.79 -21.85
C SER A 9 -31.45 2.80 -22.88
N SER A 10 -32.76 2.71 -23.09
CA SER A 10 -33.37 1.91 -24.17
C SER A 10 -34.89 2.11 -24.18
N VAL A 11 -35.55 1.64 -25.22
CA VAL A 11 -37.02 1.52 -25.20
C VAL A 11 -37.43 0.43 -24.23
N GLN A 12 -38.12 0.84 -23.13
CA GLN A 12 -38.45 -0.03 -21.99
C GLN A 12 -39.28 -1.27 -22.43
N SER A 13 -40.30 -1.08 -23.28
CA SER A 13 -41.17 -2.18 -23.73
C SER A 13 -40.42 -3.27 -24.52
N GLU A 14 -39.33 -2.90 -25.21
CA GLU A 14 -38.55 -3.82 -26.01
C GLU A 14 -37.44 -4.52 -25.19
N PHE A 15 -36.79 -3.79 -24.26
CA PHE A 15 -35.59 -4.25 -23.59
C PHE A 15 -35.74 -4.49 -22.07
N SER A 16 -36.98 -4.73 -21.60
CA SER A 16 -37.23 -4.93 -20.16
C SER A 16 -36.40 -6.06 -19.54
N LYS A 17 -36.21 -7.16 -20.27
CA LYS A 17 -35.42 -8.34 -19.83
C LYS A 17 -33.95 -8.04 -19.83
N GLU A 18 -33.43 -7.42 -20.87
CA GLU A 18 -32.01 -7.03 -21.02
C GLU A 18 -31.61 -6.03 -19.93
N ARG A 19 -32.45 -5.02 -19.67
CA ARG A 19 -32.24 -4.01 -18.61
C ARG A 19 -32.16 -4.63 -17.24
N ALA A 20 -33.16 -5.45 -16.88
CA ALA A 20 -33.19 -6.14 -15.59
C ALA A 20 -31.99 -7.09 -15.40
N MET A 21 -31.66 -7.86 -16.44
CA MET A 21 -30.51 -8.76 -16.44
C MET A 21 -29.19 -7.99 -16.24
N LEU A 22 -28.95 -6.93 -17.01
CA LEU A 22 -27.71 -6.13 -16.88
C LEU A 22 -27.61 -5.48 -15.50
N CYS A 23 -28.70 -4.91 -14.99
CA CYS A 23 -28.72 -4.29 -13.69
C CYS A 23 -28.37 -5.31 -12.59
N HIS A 24 -29.04 -6.47 -12.59
CA HIS A 24 -28.74 -7.56 -11.66
C HIS A 24 -27.31 -8.06 -11.81
N TYR A 25 -26.86 -8.34 -13.03
CA TYR A 25 -25.51 -8.86 -13.30
C TYR A 25 -24.42 -7.91 -12.81
N ILE A 26 -24.49 -6.62 -13.18
CA ILE A 26 -23.46 -5.64 -12.76
C ILE A 26 -23.40 -5.51 -11.24
N ARG A 27 -24.54 -5.58 -10.52
CA ARG A 27 -24.58 -5.47 -9.06
C ARG A 27 -24.05 -6.72 -8.36
N THR A 28 -24.29 -7.90 -8.90
CA THR A 28 -23.98 -9.19 -8.26
C THR A 28 -22.62 -9.75 -8.64
N ASP A 29 -22.05 -9.31 -9.78
CA ASP A 29 -20.70 -9.70 -10.16
C ASP A 29 -19.68 -9.19 -9.15
N VAL A 30 -18.76 -10.07 -8.71
CA VAL A 30 -17.79 -9.80 -7.63
C VAL A 30 -16.87 -8.63 -7.95
N LEU A 31 -16.51 -8.45 -9.23
CA LEU A 31 -15.65 -7.37 -9.68
C LEU A 31 -16.47 -6.12 -10.02
N LEU A 32 -17.43 -6.25 -10.93
CA LEU A 32 -18.22 -5.11 -11.41
C LEU A 32 -18.98 -4.41 -10.29
N GLY A 33 -19.58 -5.14 -9.34
CA GLY A 33 -20.33 -4.59 -8.21
C GLY A 33 -19.50 -3.77 -7.23
N LYS A 34 -18.17 -3.90 -7.26
CA LYS A 34 -17.27 -3.02 -6.48
C LYS A 34 -17.11 -1.63 -7.09
N PHE A 35 -17.10 -1.56 -8.43
CA PHE A 35 -16.78 -0.35 -9.17
C PHE A 35 -18.01 0.36 -9.71
N PHE A 36 -19.05 -0.37 -10.15
CA PHE A 36 -20.18 0.17 -10.88
C PHE A 36 -21.48 0.17 -10.08
N GLU A 37 -22.31 1.15 -10.37
CA GLU A 37 -23.68 1.28 -9.87
C GLU A 37 -24.61 1.54 -11.07
N PRO A 38 -25.31 0.49 -11.58
CA PRO A 38 -26.25 0.64 -12.67
C PRO A 38 -27.54 1.29 -12.20
N PHE A 39 -28.07 2.18 -13.02
CA PHE A 39 -29.35 2.83 -12.85
C PHE A 39 -30.28 2.47 -14.00
N ILE A 40 -31.50 2.07 -13.64
CA ILE A 40 -32.62 1.87 -14.57
C ILE A 40 -33.83 2.64 -14.04
N PHE A 41 -34.63 3.17 -14.98
CA PHE A 41 -35.76 4.03 -14.63
C PHE A 41 -36.83 3.31 -13.81
N GLU A 42 -36.98 2.01 -13.99
CA GLU A 42 -37.95 1.15 -13.30
C GLU A 42 -37.76 1.08 -11.78
N GLU A 43 -36.60 1.46 -11.28
CA GLU A 43 -36.28 1.49 -9.85
C GLU A 43 -36.53 2.85 -9.20
N VAL A 44 -36.95 3.86 -9.97
CA VAL A 44 -37.20 5.20 -9.44
C VAL A 44 -38.49 5.18 -8.61
N PRO A 45 -38.46 5.59 -7.34
CA PRO A 45 -39.69 5.77 -6.55
C PRO A 45 -40.63 6.79 -7.18
N ALA A 46 -41.94 6.61 -7.02
CA ALA A 46 -42.94 7.57 -7.49
C ALA A 46 -42.61 8.96 -6.95
N ASN A 47 -42.60 9.96 -7.83
CA ASN A 47 -42.33 11.36 -7.48
C ASN A 47 -43.21 12.29 -8.32
N GLU A 48 -43.26 13.55 -7.95
CA GLU A 48 -44.12 14.57 -8.60
C GLU A 48 -43.44 15.29 -9.79
N TYR A 49 -42.19 14.95 -10.09
CA TYR A 49 -41.46 15.60 -11.19
C TYR A 49 -41.85 15.02 -12.56
N PRO A 50 -41.85 15.83 -13.63
CA PRO A 50 -42.02 15.33 -14.99
C PRO A 50 -41.01 14.25 -15.33
N ILE A 51 -41.45 13.19 -15.97
CA ILE A 51 -40.63 12.03 -16.36
C ILE A 51 -39.37 12.47 -17.11
N SER A 52 -39.50 13.45 -18.04
CA SER A 52 -38.39 14.01 -18.82
C SER A 52 -37.30 14.61 -17.95
N HIS A 53 -37.66 15.27 -16.87
CA HIS A 53 -36.70 15.90 -15.95
C HIS A 53 -35.89 14.84 -15.16
N VAL A 54 -36.51 13.72 -14.82
CA VAL A 54 -35.88 12.65 -14.03
C VAL A 54 -34.80 11.97 -14.87
N TYR A 55 -35.11 11.47 -16.06
CA TYR A 55 -34.13 10.71 -16.84
C TYR A 55 -33.01 11.59 -17.40
N LEU A 56 -33.29 12.83 -17.84
CA LEU A 56 -32.23 13.75 -18.30
C LEU A 56 -31.29 14.17 -17.15
N ASN A 57 -31.83 14.30 -15.93
CA ASN A 57 -31.00 14.56 -14.77
C ASN A 57 -30.07 13.38 -14.44
N GLU A 58 -30.56 12.14 -14.55
CA GLU A 58 -29.72 10.96 -14.34
C GLU A 58 -28.65 10.81 -15.40
N VAL A 59 -28.91 11.16 -16.65
CA VAL A 59 -27.87 11.25 -17.70
C VAL A 59 -26.80 12.27 -17.34
N LYS A 60 -27.17 13.44 -16.77
CA LYS A 60 -26.19 14.42 -16.31
C LYS A 60 -25.31 13.88 -15.19
N LEU A 61 -25.88 13.09 -14.28
CA LEU A 61 -25.21 12.53 -13.10
C LEU A 61 -24.42 11.24 -13.37
N CYS A 62 -24.67 10.55 -14.49
CA CYS A 62 -23.95 9.33 -14.81
C CYS A 62 -22.52 9.60 -15.27
N ASP A 63 -21.67 8.59 -15.08
CA ASP A 63 -20.29 8.57 -15.60
C ASP A 63 -20.26 7.85 -16.96
N ILE A 64 -21.12 6.82 -17.14
CA ILE A 64 -21.25 6.01 -18.36
C ILE A 64 -22.71 6.00 -18.81
N TYR A 65 -22.92 6.29 -20.08
CA TYR A 65 -24.18 6.05 -20.79
C TYR A 65 -24.11 4.71 -21.51
N LEU A 66 -25.02 3.79 -21.23
CA LEU A 66 -25.14 2.50 -21.87
C LEU A 66 -26.46 2.45 -22.66
N GLY A 67 -26.36 2.50 -23.99
CA GLY A 67 -27.53 2.50 -24.89
C GLY A 67 -27.77 1.14 -25.53
N LEU A 68 -29.05 0.67 -25.48
CA LEU A 68 -29.52 -0.52 -26.17
C LEU A 68 -30.51 -0.08 -27.26
N TYR A 69 -30.24 -0.43 -28.52
CA TYR A 69 -31.02 -0.07 -29.67
C TYR A 69 -31.55 -1.31 -30.39
N GLY A 70 -32.82 -1.28 -30.84
CA GLY A 70 -33.49 -2.42 -31.40
C GLY A 70 -34.39 -2.10 -32.59
N ASN A 71 -35.65 -2.58 -32.52
CA ASN A 71 -36.68 -2.35 -33.54
C ASN A 71 -37.44 -1.05 -33.32
N LEU A 72 -37.76 -0.75 -32.06
CA LEU A 72 -38.69 0.30 -31.70
C LEU A 72 -37.96 1.62 -31.40
N TYR A 73 -38.50 2.71 -31.95
CA TYR A 73 -38.03 4.06 -31.65
C TYR A 73 -38.55 4.61 -30.29
N GLY A 74 -39.66 3.98 -29.81
CA GLY A 74 -40.33 4.37 -28.57
C GLY A 74 -41.35 5.49 -28.75
N TYR A 75 -41.81 6.05 -27.62
CA TYR A 75 -42.77 7.16 -27.60
C TYR A 75 -42.12 8.42 -28.14
N GLU A 76 -42.85 9.18 -28.92
CA GLU A 76 -42.39 10.47 -29.45
C GLU A 76 -43.01 11.63 -28.65
N ASP A 77 -42.22 12.62 -28.31
CA ASP A 77 -42.67 13.85 -27.69
C ASP A 77 -43.32 14.80 -28.73
N ALA A 78 -43.68 16.02 -28.31
CA ALA A 78 -44.27 17.05 -29.14
C ALA A 78 -43.39 17.47 -30.36
N GLU A 79 -42.08 17.23 -30.28
CA GLU A 79 -41.10 17.51 -31.33
C GLU A 79 -40.82 16.28 -32.21
N GLY A 80 -41.46 15.15 -31.91
CA GLY A 80 -41.32 13.90 -32.63
C GLY A 80 -40.03 13.15 -32.33
N VAL A 81 -39.41 13.43 -31.16
CA VAL A 81 -38.14 12.85 -30.69
C VAL A 81 -38.42 11.89 -29.54
N SER A 82 -37.77 10.73 -29.54
CA SER A 82 -37.89 9.77 -28.43
C SER A 82 -37.05 10.15 -27.21
N PRO A 83 -37.44 9.74 -25.98
CA PRO A 83 -36.60 9.89 -24.80
C PRO A 83 -35.20 9.30 -24.99
N THR A 84 -35.10 8.13 -25.61
CA THR A 84 -33.82 7.45 -25.86
C THR A 84 -32.89 8.28 -26.76
N GLU A 85 -33.41 8.96 -27.78
CA GLU A 85 -32.61 9.86 -28.61
C GLU A 85 -32.17 11.12 -27.86
N ARG A 86 -33.06 11.74 -27.04
CA ARG A 86 -32.70 12.89 -26.19
C ARG A 86 -31.65 12.54 -25.15
N GLU A 87 -31.74 11.37 -24.55
CA GLU A 87 -30.74 10.86 -23.60
C GLU A 87 -29.38 10.69 -24.27
N TYR A 88 -29.35 10.14 -25.50
CA TYR A 88 -28.12 10.02 -26.27
C TYR A 88 -27.51 11.38 -26.62
N ASP A 89 -28.33 12.30 -27.12
CA ASP A 89 -27.89 13.65 -27.49
C ASP A 89 -27.28 14.38 -26.29
N LEU A 90 -27.94 14.33 -25.16
CA LEU A 90 -27.44 14.93 -23.92
C LEU A 90 -26.14 14.26 -23.45
N ALA A 91 -26.05 12.94 -23.53
CA ALA A 91 -24.81 12.23 -23.19
C ALA A 91 -23.66 12.58 -24.14
N ALA A 92 -23.95 12.81 -25.43
CA ALA A 92 -22.97 13.28 -26.41
C ALA A 92 -22.52 14.72 -26.14
N GLU A 93 -23.45 15.63 -25.88
CA GLU A 93 -23.18 17.04 -25.53
C GLU A 93 -22.29 17.14 -24.27
N LEU A 94 -22.58 16.33 -23.26
CA LEU A 94 -21.83 16.30 -22.01
C LEU A 94 -20.54 15.45 -22.08
N HIS A 95 -20.16 14.97 -23.25
CA HIS A 95 -18.96 14.14 -23.46
C HIS A 95 -18.87 12.93 -22.52
N LYS A 96 -20.02 12.30 -22.21
CA LYS A 96 -20.05 11.09 -21.39
C LYS A 96 -19.40 9.91 -22.12
N SER A 97 -18.83 8.97 -21.37
CA SER A 97 -18.45 7.66 -21.94
C SER A 97 -19.70 6.93 -22.41
N ARG A 98 -19.77 6.62 -23.69
CA ARG A 98 -20.97 6.02 -24.32
C ARG A 98 -20.65 4.59 -24.79
N LEU A 99 -21.36 3.62 -24.22
CA LEU A 99 -21.27 2.21 -24.60
C LEU A 99 -22.56 1.83 -25.32
N ILE A 100 -22.47 1.47 -26.60
CA ILE A 100 -23.65 1.25 -27.45
C ILE A 100 -23.72 -0.19 -27.95
N TYR A 101 -24.90 -0.77 -27.75
CA TYR A 101 -25.22 -2.13 -28.16
C TYR A 101 -26.47 -2.16 -29.03
N ILE A 102 -26.37 -2.77 -30.22
CA ILE A 102 -27.45 -2.85 -31.21
C ILE A 102 -27.88 -4.30 -31.33
N LYS A 103 -29.16 -4.57 -31.15
CA LYS A 103 -29.73 -5.90 -31.33
C LYS A 103 -29.70 -6.28 -32.79
N SER A 104 -29.14 -7.46 -33.10
CA SER A 104 -29.11 -8.01 -34.45
C SER A 104 -30.50 -8.52 -34.82
N ILE A 105 -31.16 -7.81 -35.70
CA ILE A 105 -32.52 -8.08 -36.19
C ILE A 105 -32.57 -7.78 -37.68
N ASN A 106 -33.64 -8.20 -38.35
CA ASN A 106 -33.85 -7.86 -39.75
C ASN A 106 -34.08 -6.33 -39.89
N GLU A 107 -33.34 -5.67 -40.76
CA GLU A 107 -33.43 -4.21 -40.92
C GLU A 107 -34.81 -3.75 -41.45
N ASP A 108 -35.50 -4.59 -42.17
CA ASP A 108 -36.85 -4.32 -42.72
C ASP A 108 -37.91 -4.21 -41.57
N ASP A 109 -37.65 -4.80 -40.43
CA ASP A 109 -38.57 -4.78 -39.29
C ASP A 109 -38.32 -3.58 -38.36
N ARG A 110 -37.28 -2.77 -38.62
CA ARG A 110 -36.88 -1.66 -37.77
C ARG A 110 -37.63 -0.37 -38.09
N HIS A 111 -38.04 0.34 -37.04
CA HIS A 111 -38.69 1.64 -37.21
C HIS A 111 -37.76 2.63 -37.95
N PRO A 112 -38.26 3.40 -38.98
CA PRO A 112 -37.39 4.30 -39.76
C PRO A 112 -36.59 5.32 -38.94
N LYS A 113 -37.18 5.88 -37.90
CA LYS A 113 -36.49 6.81 -37.01
C LYS A 113 -35.43 6.11 -36.13
N GLU A 114 -35.67 4.85 -35.72
CA GLU A 114 -34.65 4.06 -35.01
C GLU A 114 -33.44 3.77 -35.92
N THR A 115 -33.70 3.45 -37.18
CA THR A 115 -32.64 3.31 -38.20
C THR A 115 -31.84 4.62 -38.38
N ALA A 116 -32.51 5.78 -38.37
CA ALA A 116 -31.84 7.08 -38.45
C ALA A 116 -30.99 7.38 -37.20
N LEU A 117 -31.52 7.07 -36.03
CA LEU A 117 -30.80 7.20 -34.75
C LEU A 117 -29.56 6.31 -34.70
N ILE A 118 -29.69 5.04 -35.10
CA ILE A 118 -28.55 4.10 -35.15
C ILE A 118 -27.48 4.62 -36.13
N LYS A 119 -27.85 5.13 -37.30
CA LYS A 119 -26.90 5.71 -38.24
C LYS A 119 -26.21 6.97 -37.70
N LYS A 120 -26.92 7.78 -36.89
CA LYS A 120 -26.35 8.92 -36.17
C LYS A 120 -25.30 8.45 -35.18
N VAL A 121 -25.63 7.45 -34.35
CA VAL A 121 -24.74 6.88 -33.34
C VAL A 121 -23.48 6.25 -33.94
N GLU A 122 -23.62 5.52 -35.05
CA GLU A 122 -22.52 4.85 -35.77
C GLU A 122 -21.48 5.83 -36.37
N ARG A 123 -21.88 7.08 -36.65
CA ARG A 123 -20.94 8.10 -37.11
C ARG A 123 -20.07 8.63 -36.01
N ASP A 124 -20.56 8.60 -34.74
CA ASP A 124 -19.92 9.22 -33.62
C ASP A 124 -18.99 8.26 -32.86
N ILE A 125 -19.39 6.99 -32.73
CA ILE A 125 -18.70 6.05 -31.84
C ILE A 125 -18.74 4.59 -32.38
N VAL A 126 -17.79 3.81 -31.92
CA VAL A 126 -17.76 2.35 -32.17
C VAL A 126 -18.87 1.66 -31.38
N ARG A 127 -19.69 0.87 -32.04
CA ARG A 127 -20.78 0.11 -31.44
C ARG A 127 -20.51 -1.41 -31.47
N LYS A 128 -21.27 -2.18 -30.69
CA LYS A 128 -21.24 -3.64 -30.67
C LYS A 128 -22.64 -4.16 -30.99
N THR A 129 -22.75 -5.25 -31.79
CA THR A 129 -24.01 -5.94 -32.00
C THR A 129 -24.14 -7.14 -31.08
N PHE A 130 -25.38 -7.51 -30.72
CA PHE A 130 -25.70 -8.70 -29.94
C PHE A 130 -26.95 -9.40 -30.49
N VAL A 131 -27.05 -10.71 -30.27
CA VAL A 131 -28.18 -11.56 -30.73
C VAL A 131 -29.08 -11.91 -29.54
N ASP A 132 -28.49 -12.26 -28.41
CA ASP A 132 -29.15 -12.77 -27.23
C ASP A 132 -28.62 -12.14 -25.92
N LEU A 133 -29.23 -12.51 -24.80
CA LEU A 133 -28.87 -12.00 -23.47
C LEU A 133 -27.44 -12.35 -23.08
N GLU A 134 -26.95 -13.53 -23.44
CA GLU A 134 -25.60 -13.98 -23.09
C GLU A 134 -24.53 -13.21 -23.86
N GLY A 135 -24.77 -13.00 -25.19
CA GLY A 135 -23.88 -12.19 -26.01
C GLY A 135 -23.83 -10.72 -25.55
N LEU A 136 -25.00 -10.17 -25.15
CA LEU A 136 -25.08 -8.83 -24.58
C LEU A 136 -24.27 -8.75 -23.25
N ARG A 137 -24.51 -9.69 -22.34
CA ARG A 137 -23.80 -9.76 -21.04
C ARG A 137 -22.29 -9.79 -21.23
N THR A 138 -21.80 -10.69 -22.10
CA THR A 138 -20.38 -10.85 -22.39
C THR A 138 -19.77 -9.58 -22.99
N SER A 139 -20.49 -8.93 -23.93
CA SER A 139 -20.03 -7.71 -24.57
C SER A 139 -19.98 -6.52 -23.62
N VAL A 140 -20.99 -6.38 -22.73
CA VAL A 140 -21.02 -5.35 -21.71
C VAL A 140 -19.90 -5.57 -20.71
N TYR A 141 -19.68 -6.81 -20.25
CA TYR A 141 -18.57 -7.16 -19.37
C TYR A 141 -17.22 -6.71 -19.94
N ALA A 142 -16.93 -7.12 -21.18
CA ALA A 142 -15.68 -6.75 -21.85
C ALA A 142 -15.49 -5.23 -21.95
N SER A 143 -16.57 -4.49 -22.26
CA SER A 143 -16.50 -3.02 -22.37
C SER A 143 -16.30 -2.34 -21.01
N LEU A 144 -16.94 -2.86 -19.95
CA LEU A 144 -16.76 -2.32 -18.59
C LEU A 144 -15.37 -2.61 -18.04
N ILE A 145 -14.80 -3.81 -18.30
CA ILE A 145 -13.41 -4.12 -17.94
C ILE A 145 -12.47 -3.17 -18.67
N ARG A 146 -12.64 -3.01 -20.00
CA ARG A 146 -11.83 -2.08 -20.79
C ARG A 146 -11.92 -0.64 -20.26
N TYR A 147 -13.11 -0.18 -19.85
CA TYR A 147 -13.27 1.13 -19.22
C TYR A 147 -12.47 1.25 -17.93
N LEU A 148 -12.48 0.21 -17.07
CA LEU A 148 -11.70 0.20 -15.85
C LEU A 148 -10.19 0.23 -16.13
N GLU A 149 -9.74 -0.45 -17.18
CA GLU A 149 -8.35 -0.43 -17.65
C GLU A 149 -7.93 0.96 -18.16
N GLU A 150 -8.72 1.54 -19.08
CA GLU A 150 -8.44 2.86 -19.70
C GLU A 150 -8.48 4.00 -18.68
N LYS A 151 -9.27 3.86 -17.61
CA LYS A 151 -9.34 4.81 -16.48
C LYS A 151 -8.44 4.45 -15.30
N GLU A 152 -7.59 3.44 -15.46
CA GLU A 152 -6.64 2.94 -14.46
C GLU A 152 -7.25 2.52 -13.09
N TYR A 153 -8.54 2.17 -13.07
CA TYR A 153 -9.18 1.55 -11.91
C TYR A 153 -8.71 0.11 -11.69
N ILE A 154 -8.37 -0.60 -12.77
CA ILE A 154 -7.73 -1.92 -12.78
C ILE A 154 -6.39 -1.75 -13.50
N ARG A 155 -5.30 -2.18 -12.87
CA ARG A 155 -3.96 -2.04 -13.42
C ARG A 155 -3.44 -3.41 -13.86
N TRP A 156 -3.12 -3.56 -15.12
CA TRP A 156 -2.40 -4.71 -15.67
C TRP A 156 -0.88 -4.51 -15.60
N ARG A 157 -0.43 -3.27 -15.43
CA ARG A 157 0.99 -2.94 -15.25
C ARG A 157 1.31 -2.87 -13.76
N PRO A 158 2.54 -3.25 -13.36
CA PRO A 158 3.04 -2.97 -12.02
C PRO A 158 2.85 -1.50 -11.66
N PHE A 159 2.73 -1.21 -10.35
CA PHE A 159 2.54 0.16 -9.88
C PHE A 159 3.60 1.12 -10.41
N ASP A 160 4.86 0.69 -10.41
CA ASP A 160 6.02 1.48 -10.82
C ASP A 160 6.03 1.80 -12.32
N ALA A 161 5.41 0.96 -13.15
CA ALA A 161 5.23 1.17 -14.59
C ALA A 161 3.93 1.92 -14.97
N SER A 162 3.13 2.36 -14.00
CA SER A 162 1.97 3.23 -14.20
C SER A 162 2.40 4.69 -14.23
N TYR A 163 1.61 5.56 -14.88
CA TYR A 163 1.93 6.98 -15.04
C TYR A 163 1.08 7.83 -14.09
N ASP A 164 1.71 8.80 -13.42
CA ASP A 164 0.99 9.82 -12.66
C ASP A 164 0.60 10.97 -13.59
N ASN A 165 -0.69 11.30 -13.63
CA ASN A 165 -1.23 12.34 -14.52
C ASN A 165 -0.86 13.77 -14.10
N GLY A 166 -0.21 13.94 -12.96
CA GLY A 166 0.15 15.25 -12.41
C GLY A 166 1.66 15.53 -12.41
N ALA A 167 2.49 14.54 -12.72
CA ALA A 167 3.94 14.71 -12.71
C ALA A 167 4.49 15.17 -14.05
N THR A 168 5.49 16.04 -14.01
CA THR A 168 6.22 16.57 -15.16
C THR A 168 7.72 16.34 -15.01
N LEU A 169 8.49 16.53 -16.07
CA LEU A 169 9.96 16.47 -16.02
C LEU A 169 10.54 17.42 -14.97
N ASP A 170 9.88 18.56 -14.71
CA ASP A 170 10.33 19.52 -13.71
C ASP A 170 10.21 19.00 -12.26
N ASP A 171 9.45 17.96 -12.02
CA ASP A 171 9.37 17.29 -10.71
C ASP A 171 10.54 16.34 -10.46
N LEU A 172 11.31 16.02 -11.49
CA LEU A 172 12.51 15.19 -11.39
C LEU A 172 13.76 16.05 -11.11
N ASP A 173 14.72 15.46 -10.41
CA ASP A 173 16.00 16.06 -10.05
C ASP A 173 17.07 15.64 -11.06
N GLU A 174 17.52 16.59 -11.89
CA GLU A 174 18.52 16.34 -12.93
C GLU A 174 19.88 15.89 -12.37
N ASP A 175 20.29 16.44 -11.22
CA ASP A 175 21.56 16.11 -10.59
C ASP A 175 21.56 14.65 -10.11
N LYS A 176 20.43 14.19 -9.55
CA LYS A 176 20.25 12.79 -9.17
C LYS A 176 20.31 11.84 -10.37
N ILE A 177 19.68 12.22 -11.49
CA ILE A 177 19.68 11.45 -12.73
C ILE A 177 21.10 11.36 -13.30
N ARG A 178 21.83 12.46 -13.35
CA ARG A 178 23.23 12.47 -13.82
C ARG A 178 24.15 11.69 -12.90
N SER A 179 24.01 11.84 -11.58
CA SER A 179 24.74 11.04 -10.60
C SER A 179 24.48 9.55 -10.75
N PHE A 180 23.22 9.17 -10.98
CA PHE A 180 22.85 7.79 -11.28
C PHE A 180 23.63 7.27 -12.50
N LEU A 181 23.60 8.00 -13.62
CA LEU A 181 24.27 7.60 -14.85
C LEU A 181 25.78 7.40 -14.67
N GLN A 182 26.44 8.31 -13.95
CA GLN A 182 27.88 8.20 -13.63
C GLN A 182 28.19 6.92 -12.85
N VAL A 183 27.41 6.64 -11.79
CA VAL A 183 27.58 5.45 -10.94
C VAL A 183 27.26 4.17 -11.71
N ALA A 184 26.18 4.14 -12.48
CA ALA A 184 25.78 2.98 -13.27
C ALA A 184 26.83 2.60 -14.32
N ARG A 185 27.43 3.59 -14.98
CA ARG A 185 28.57 3.36 -15.90
C ARG A 185 29.81 2.82 -15.19
N SER A 186 30.18 3.44 -14.08
CA SER A 186 31.36 3.03 -13.32
C SER A 186 31.24 1.63 -12.77
N LYS A 187 30.10 1.27 -12.24
CA LYS A 187 29.88 -0.04 -11.57
C LYS A 187 29.56 -1.17 -12.54
N ARG A 188 28.77 -0.90 -13.58
CA ARG A 188 28.19 -1.97 -14.42
C ARG A 188 28.24 -1.70 -15.92
N ASN A 189 29.07 -0.78 -16.39
CA ASN A 189 29.23 -0.44 -17.81
C ASN A 189 27.89 -0.11 -18.48
N PHE A 190 27.05 0.71 -17.83
CA PHE A 190 25.76 1.14 -18.40
C PHE A 190 25.97 1.72 -19.80
N PRO A 191 25.13 1.37 -20.81
CA PRO A 191 25.47 1.59 -22.23
C PRO A 191 25.43 3.05 -22.66
N LEU A 192 24.72 3.95 -21.97
CA LEU A 192 24.60 5.35 -22.38
C LEU A 192 25.79 6.21 -21.87
N SER A 193 26.17 7.22 -22.66
CA SER A 193 27.21 8.20 -22.28
C SER A 193 26.73 9.10 -21.14
N VAL A 194 27.70 9.66 -20.35
CA VAL A 194 27.37 10.65 -19.29
C VAL A 194 26.72 11.91 -19.86
N ASP A 195 27.00 12.24 -21.11
CA ASP A 195 26.47 13.42 -21.81
C ASP A 195 25.12 13.16 -22.48
N THR A 196 24.56 11.94 -22.35
CA THR A 196 23.24 11.58 -22.90
C THR A 196 22.16 12.53 -22.36
N PRO A 197 21.27 13.07 -23.22
CA PRO A 197 20.14 13.87 -22.77
C PRO A 197 19.28 13.12 -21.77
N ILE A 198 18.81 13.84 -20.74
CA ILE A 198 18.00 13.22 -19.64
C ILE A 198 16.79 12.50 -20.18
N LYS A 199 16.08 13.10 -21.14
CA LYS A 199 14.90 12.49 -21.77
C LYS A 199 15.24 11.14 -22.44
N GLU A 200 16.36 11.05 -23.14
CA GLU A 200 16.83 9.81 -23.79
C GLU A 200 17.16 8.74 -22.74
N LEU A 201 17.82 9.13 -21.64
CA LEU A 201 18.12 8.21 -20.53
C LEU A 201 16.83 7.68 -19.89
N LEU A 202 15.86 8.57 -19.60
CA LEU A 202 14.58 8.17 -19.00
C LEU A 202 13.78 7.27 -19.96
N THR A 203 13.80 7.54 -21.25
CA THR A 203 13.19 6.66 -22.28
C THR A 203 13.87 5.29 -22.31
N HIS A 204 15.21 5.25 -22.26
CA HIS A 204 15.97 3.99 -22.24
C HIS A 204 15.67 3.13 -21.00
N LEU A 205 15.31 3.75 -19.89
CA LEU A 205 14.92 3.08 -18.64
C LEU A 205 13.40 2.81 -18.56
N ASP A 206 12.63 3.06 -19.61
CA ASP A 206 11.15 2.96 -19.63
C ASP A 206 10.45 3.82 -18.56
N LEU A 207 11.09 4.92 -18.14
CA LEU A 207 10.60 5.83 -17.10
C LEU A 207 9.73 6.97 -17.63
N ILE A 208 9.69 7.18 -18.94
CA ILE A 208 8.77 8.07 -19.65
C ILE A 208 8.23 7.36 -20.89
N ASP A 209 7.00 7.68 -21.29
CA ASP A 209 6.39 7.15 -22.50
C ASP A 209 6.52 8.10 -23.71
N GLU A 210 5.96 7.70 -24.85
CA GLU A 210 5.98 8.47 -26.12
C GLU A 210 5.30 9.84 -26.00
N ASN A 211 4.42 10.03 -25.02
CA ASN A 211 3.70 11.26 -24.75
C ASN A 211 4.33 12.08 -23.60
N ASP A 212 5.56 11.79 -23.21
CA ASP A 212 6.29 12.41 -22.11
C ASP A 212 5.61 12.25 -20.72
N ARG A 213 4.75 11.25 -20.56
CA ARG A 213 4.16 10.94 -19.26
C ARG A 213 5.20 10.23 -18.39
N ILE A 214 5.26 10.67 -17.14
CA ILE A 214 6.26 10.20 -16.17
C ILE A 214 5.74 8.93 -15.47
N ALA A 215 6.53 7.84 -15.51
CA ALA A 215 6.23 6.63 -14.76
C ALA A 215 6.40 6.86 -13.24
N ASN A 216 5.62 6.16 -12.43
CA ASN A 216 5.72 6.25 -10.97
C ASN A 216 7.12 5.92 -10.46
N ALA A 217 7.81 4.96 -11.12
CA ALA A 217 9.22 4.65 -10.83
C ALA A 217 10.14 5.86 -10.97
N ALA A 218 9.97 6.69 -12.02
CA ALA A 218 10.82 7.86 -12.22
C ALA A 218 10.72 8.84 -11.05
N ILE A 219 9.51 9.05 -10.53
CA ILE A 219 9.27 9.90 -9.36
C ILE A 219 9.91 9.30 -8.11
N LEU A 220 9.79 7.99 -7.90
CA LEU A 220 10.36 7.30 -6.75
C LEU A 220 11.89 7.24 -6.79
N LEU A 221 12.49 7.15 -7.98
CA LEU A 221 13.94 7.07 -8.19
C LEU A 221 14.61 8.45 -8.19
N PHE A 222 13.99 9.43 -8.84
CA PHE A 222 14.63 10.69 -9.19
C PHE A 222 13.80 11.94 -8.85
N GLY A 223 12.66 11.78 -8.21
CA GLY A 223 11.81 12.93 -7.85
C GLY A 223 12.47 13.85 -6.84
N LYS A 224 12.28 15.17 -6.99
CA LYS A 224 12.67 16.17 -5.99
C LYS A 224 11.96 15.97 -4.66
N LYS A 225 10.69 15.54 -4.71
CA LYS A 225 9.83 15.27 -3.52
C LYS A 225 8.88 14.10 -3.83
N PRO A 226 9.34 12.84 -3.81
CA PRO A 226 8.50 11.67 -4.12
C PRO A 226 7.24 11.59 -3.27
N GLN A 227 7.32 11.98 -1.99
CA GLN A 227 6.19 11.93 -1.05
C GLN A 227 5.10 12.97 -1.31
N LYS A 228 5.30 13.93 -2.24
CA LYS A 228 4.23 14.79 -2.78
C LYS A 228 3.19 13.95 -3.53
N TYR A 229 3.64 12.90 -4.23
CA TYR A 229 2.83 12.00 -5.06
C TYR A 229 2.45 10.72 -4.30
N PHE A 230 3.40 10.17 -3.56
CA PHE A 230 3.29 8.89 -2.86
C PHE A 230 3.60 9.08 -1.38
N ILE A 231 2.65 9.67 -0.64
CA ILE A 231 2.82 10.04 0.78
C ILE A 231 3.40 8.90 1.62
N PRO A 232 2.94 7.62 1.50
CA PRO A 232 3.46 6.54 2.33
C PRO A 232 4.80 5.97 1.86
N SER A 233 5.40 6.48 0.77
CA SER A 233 6.73 6.04 0.29
C SER A 233 7.85 6.58 1.18
N GLU A 234 7.76 6.32 2.46
CA GLU A 234 8.72 6.67 3.50
C GLU A 234 9.17 5.41 4.26
N VAL A 235 10.27 5.49 4.98
CA VAL A 235 10.73 4.41 5.87
C VAL A 235 10.71 4.90 7.32
N LYS A 236 10.06 4.14 8.19
CA LYS A 236 10.02 4.39 9.63
C LYS A 236 11.05 3.53 10.35
N CYS A 237 12.05 4.16 10.92
CA CYS A 237 13.10 3.49 11.67
C CYS A 237 12.91 3.71 13.16
N VAL A 238 12.85 2.62 13.93
CA VAL A 238 12.58 2.65 15.37
C VAL A 238 13.57 1.78 16.11
N GLN A 239 14.06 2.26 17.25
CA GLN A 239 14.84 1.44 18.18
C GLN A 239 14.04 1.21 19.47
N PHE A 240 14.12 0.00 20.02
CA PHE A 240 13.50 -0.39 21.28
C PHE A 240 14.54 -0.83 22.30
N TYR A 241 14.32 -0.53 23.59
CA TYR A 241 15.20 -0.99 24.69
C TYR A 241 15.15 -2.50 24.92
N GLY A 242 14.04 -3.14 24.62
CA GLY A 242 13.79 -4.56 24.88
C GLY A 242 13.45 -5.34 23.64
N ASN A 243 12.81 -6.50 23.83
CA ASN A 243 12.44 -7.45 22.79
C ASN A 243 10.98 -7.28 22.33
N VAL A 244 10.27 -6.25 22.82
CA VAL A 244 8.87 -5.97 22.50
C VAL A 244 8.68 -4.50 22.13
N VAL A 245 7.68 -4.22 21.31
CA VAL A 245 7.28 -2.85 20.96
C VAL A 245 6.70 -2.17 22.19
N ARG A 246 7.46 -1.25 22.78
CA ARG A 246 7.06 -0.52 23.98
C ARG A 246 7.69 0.87 24.05
N LYS A 247 6.93 1.86 24.52
CA LYS A 247 7.44 3.19 24.86
C LYS A 247 8.08 3.18 26.28
N PRO A 248 9.08 4.02 26.54
CA PRO A 248 9.71 4.96 25.63
C PRO A 248 10.62 4.28 24.59
N MET A 249 10.74 4.89 23.40
CA MET A 249 11.62 4.45 22.33
C MET A 249 12.90 5.30 22.34
N PRO A 250 14.11 4.70 22.35
CA PRO A 250 15.39 5.44 22.35
C PRO A 250 15.57 6.29 21.10
N ALA A 251 15.10 5.79 19.95
CA ALA A 251 15.15 6.52 18.70
C ALA A 251 13.92 6.20 17.83
N TYR A 252 13.42 7.24 17.15
CA TYR A 252 12.36 7.15 16.14
C TYR A 252 12.63 8.18 15.06
N GLN A 253 12.76 7.71 13.81
CA GLN A 253 13.03 8.54 12.65
C GLN A 253 12.09 8.14 11.50
N ILE A 254 11.63 9.13 10.74
CA ILE A 254 10.88 8.91 9.49
C ILE A 254 11.73 9.50 8.39
N TYR A 255 12.24 8.64 7.50
CA TYR A 255 13.03 9.05 6.37
C TYR A 255 12.15 9.24 5.15
N ARG A 256 12.36 10.34 4.43
CA ARG A 256 11.71 10.74 3.20
C ARG A 256 12.77 11.12 2.17
N GLY A 257 12.46 10.86 0.91
CA GLY A 257 13.37 11.10 -0.20
C GLY A 257 13.13 10.09 -1.30
N ASP A 258 14.06 9.94 -2.21
CA ASP A 258 14.03 8.89 -3.23
C ASP A 258 14.42 7.52 -2.65
N VAL A 259 14.22 6.47 -3.43
CA VAL A 259 14.45 5.09 -2.97
C VAL A 259 15.92 4.83 -2.59
N PHE A 260 16.89 5.50 -3.22
CA PHE A 260 18.30 5.36 -2.88
C PHE A 260 18.61 6.00 -1.53
N GLU A 261 18.12 7.23 -1.31
CA GLU A 261 18.22 7.95 -0.05
C GLU A 261 17.58 7.15 1.09
N LEU A 262 16.40 6.54 0.84
CA LEU A 262 15.70 5.73 1.83
C LEU A 262 16.53 4.50 2.26
N VAL A 263 17.17 3.80 1.30
CA VAL A 263 18.06 2.67 1.60
C VAL A 263 19.24 3.13 2.44
N ASP A 264 19.95 4.17 1.99
CA ASP A 264 21.21 4.61 2.63
C ASP A 264 20.94 5.15 4.05
N GLN A 265 19.90 5.96 4.24
CA GLN A 265 19.53 6.52 5.54
C GLN A 265 19.06 5.43 6.52
N SER A 266 18.26 4.47 6.05
CA SER A 266 17.77 3.38 6.90
C SER A 266 18.89 2.42 7.30
N THR A 267 19.79 2.10 6.38
CA THR A 267 21.00 1.31 6.67
C THR A 267 21.88 2.03 7.70
N SER A 268 22.15 3.32 7.51
CA SER A 268 22.93 4.15 8.43
C SER A 268 22.26 4.23 9.81
N PHE A 269 20.92 4.30 9.88
CA PHE A 269 20.18 4.27 11.14
C PHE A 269 20.49 2.99 11.94
N VAL A 270 20.44 1.82 11.29
CA VAL A 270 20.74 0.54 11.93
C VAL A 270 22.21 0.48 12.34
N MET A 271 23.12 0.73 11.38
CA MET A 271 24.57 0.56 11.61
C MET A 271 25.14 1.50 12.66
N SER A 272 24.55 2.69 12.85
CA SER A 272 24.95 3.61 13.92
C SER A 272 24.48 3.21 15.32
N ARG A 273 23.65 2.17 15.45
CA ARG A 273 23.00 1.75 16.71
C ARG A 273 23.27 0.29 17.09
N VAL A 274 23.95 -0.45 16.25
CA VAL A 274 24.46 -1.77 16.56
C VAL A 274 25.86 -1.67 17.18
N ASN A 275 26.27 -2.67 17.95
CA ASN A 275 27.59 -2.71 18.55
C ASN A 275 28.67 -2.86 17.46
N ASN A 276 29.78 -2.19 17.66
CA ASN A 276 30.95 -2.31 16.81
C ASN A 276 32.12 -2.81 17.68
N TRP A 277 32.78 -3.88 17.24
CA TRP A 277 34.03 -4.33 17.86
C TRP A 277 35.21 -3.77 17.07
N VAL A 278 36.17 -3.24 17.82
CA VAL A 278 37.42 -2.75 17.27
C VAL A 278 38.46 -3.84 17.53
N GLY A 279 38.98 -4.44 16.46
CA GLY A 279 40.04 -5.44 16.56
C GLY A 279 41.35 -4.87 17.09
N THR A 280 42.27 -5.74 17.54
CA THR A 280 43.64 -5.37 17.88
C THR A 280 44.47 -5.18 16.60
N ARG A 281 45.39 -4.22 16.61
CA ARG A 281 46.36 -4.07 15.49
C ARG A 281 47.30 -5.25 15.54
N ASP A 282 47.42 -6.01 14.45
CA ASP A 282 48.53 -6.91 14.24
C ASP A 282 49.78 -6.12 13.83
N GLU A 283 50.93 -6.49 14.39
CA GLU A 283 52.19 -5.81 14.11
C GLU A 283 52.53 -5.98 12.62
N GLY A 284 52.39 -4.89 11.84
CA GLY A 284 52.74 -4.85 10.43
C GLY A 284 51.69 -4.29 9.47
N GLU A 285 50.45 -4.01 9.92
CA GLU A 285 49.41 -3.46 9.05
C GLU A 285 49.26 -1.94 9.13
N THR A 286 48.76 -1.33 8.04
CA THR A 286 48.52 0.10 7.87
C THR A 286 47.57 0.69 8.90
N ALA A 287 47.58 2.00 9.08
CA ALA A 287 47.01 2.83 10.14
C ALA A 287 45.51 2.63 10.54
N SER A 288 44.73 1.77 9.87
CA SER A 288 43.32 1.50 10.17
C SER A 288 43.15 0.22 11.00
N VAL A 289 42.45 0.33 12.11
CA VAL A 289 42.04 -0.83 12.93
C VAL A 289 40.76 -1.41 12.33
N PRO A 290 40.68 -2.72 12.03
CA PRO A 290 39.47 -3.33 11.48
C PRO A 290 38.32 -3.20 12.49
N THR A 291 37.21 -2.63 12.04
CA THR A 291 35.99 -2.49 12.83
C THR A 291 34.97 -3.50 12.32
N HIS A 292 34.51 -4.38 13.19
CA HIS A 292 33.50 -5.39 12.85
C HIS A 292 32.18 -5.01 13.50
N PRO A 293 31.15 -4.62 12.71
CA PRO A 293 29.82 -4.40 13.23
C PRO A 293 29.17 -5.73 13.67
N GLU A 294 28.29 -5.66 14.65
CA GLU A 294 27.51 -6.80 15.15
C GLU A 294 26.66 -7.49 14.06
N LEU A 295 26.11 -6.68 13.17
CA LEU A 295 25.33 -7.16 12.04
C LEU A 295 26.11 -6.95 10.73
N PRO A 296 26.10 -7.91 9.79
CA PRO A 296 26.69 -7.74 8.48
C PRO A 296 25.96 -6.63 7.71
N ILE A 297 26.68 -5.55 7.38
CA ILE A 297 26.10 -4.37 6.70
C ILE A 297 25.41 -4.75 5.38
N ASP A 298 26.00 -5.69 4.64
CA ASP A 298 25.46 -6.13 3.36
C ASP A 298 24.13 -6.88 3.52
N ALA A 299 23.97 -7.72 4.57
CA ALA A 299 22.72 -8.41 4.85
C ALA A 299 21.62 -7.43 5.28
N VAL A 300 21.96 -6.44 6.12
CA VAL A 300 21.04 -5.37 6.53
C VAL A 300 20.60 -4.55 5.33
N LYS A 301 21.57 -4.15 4.48
CA LYS A 301 21.30 -3.35 3.27
C LYS A 301 20.44 -4.12 2.28
N GLU A 302 20.76 -5.38 2.01
CA GLU A 302 19.98 -6.25 1.11
C GLU A 302 18.54 -6.41 1.58
N ALA A 303 18.32 -6.64 2.88
CA ALA A 303 16.97 -6.78 3.44
C ALA A 303 16.16 -5.47 3.31
N ILE A 304 16.79 -4.30 3.48
CA ILE A 304 16.14 -2.98 3.32
C ILE A 304 15.84 -2.71 1.84
N VAL A 305 16.79 -2.99 0.95
CA VAL A 305 16.62 -2.84 -0.51
C VAL A 305 15.47 -3.70 -0.99
N ASN A 306 15.43 -4.97 -0.58
CA ASN A 306 14.34 -5.89 -0.92
C ASN A 306 12.99 -5.38 -0.41
N ALA A 307 12.93 -4.83 0.82
CA ALA A 307 11.71 -4.25 1.35
C ALA A 307 11.22 -3.05 0.52
N ILE A 308 12.12 -2.23 -0.03
CA ILE A 308 11.78 -1.07 -0.87
C ILE A 308 11.42 -1.51 -2.29
N CYS A 309 12.19 -2.42 -2.92
CA CYS A 309 11.93 -2.90 -4.28
C CYS A 309 10.64 -3.72 -4.39
N HIS A 310 10.31 -4.50 -3.36
CA HIS A 310 9.13 -5.37 -3.35
C HIS A 310 7.93 -4.79 -2.60
N ARG A 311 8.02 -3.53 -2.16
CA ARG A 311 6.91 -2.84 -1.49
C ARG A 311 5.68 -2.76 -2.40
N ASP A 312 4.50 -2.99 -1.82
CA ASP A 312 3.25 -2.56 -2.44
C ASP A 312 3.07 -1.04 -2.25
N TYR A 313 3.38 -0.27 -3.28
CA TYR A 313 3.24 1.18 -3.27
C TYR A 313 1.79 1.67 -3.34
N THR A 314 0.81 0.78 -3.53
CA THR A 314 -0.61 1.11 -3.41
C THR A 314 -1.10 1.07 -1.96
N SER A 315 -0.32 0.44 -1.07
CA SER A 315 -0.62 0.38 0.36
C SER A 315 -0.36 1.72 1.06
N ASN A 316 -1.23 2.07 2.01
CA ASN A 316 -1.03 3.24 2.88
C ASN A 316 -0.02 2.98 4.02
N ALA A 317 0.46 1.75 4.21
CA ALA A 317 1.49 1.42 5.18
C ALA A 317 2.88 1.78 4.64
N SER A 318 3.81 2.14 5.53
CA SER A 318 5.21 2.43 5.19
C SER A 318 6.09 1.24 5.55
N VAL A 319 7.25 1.10 4.90
CA VAL A 319 8.29 0.17 5.34
C VAL A 319 8.74 0.54 6.77
N GLN A 320 8.92 -0.45 7.63
CA GLN A 320 9.36 -0.25 9.00
C GLN A 320 10.65 -1.04 9.26
N VAL A 321 11.64 -0.37 9.83
CA VAL A 321 12.92 -0.94 10.25
C VAL A 321 12.96 -0.83 11.77
N MET A 322 12.80 -1.94 12.47
CA MET A 322 12.65 -2.00 13.92
C MET A 322 13.83 -2.73 14.56
N LEU A 323 14.67 -1.98 15.27
CA LEU A 323 15.84 -2.49 15.98
C LEU A 323 15.48 -2.80 17.45
N PHE A 324 15.37 -4.08 17.76
CA PHE A 324 15.19 -4.58 19.13
C PHE A 324 16.55 -4.91 19.77
N ARG A 325 16.54 -5.22 21.05
CA ARG A 325 17.74 -5.64 21.77
C ARG A 325 18.36 -6.91 21.20
N ASN A 326 17.54 -7.89 20.80
CA ASN A 326 17.96 -9.22 20.35
C ASN A 326 17.80 -9.48 18.84
N ARG A 327 17.23 -8.53 18.05
CA ARG A 327 16.98 -8.70 16.62
C ARG A 327 16.73 -7.37 15.91
N LEU A 328 16.89 -7.42 14.61
CA LEU A 328 16.41 -6.42 13.64
C LEU A 328 15.20 -7.02 12.91
N GLU A 329 14.09 -6.29 12.84
CA GLU A 329 12.95 -6.64 12.00
C GLU A 329 12.77 -5.59 10.90
N ILE A 330 12.53 -6.06 9.67
CA ILE A 330 12.20 -5.21 8.53
C ILE A 330 10.84 -5.67 8.01
N TRP A 331 9.86 -4.79 8.12
CA TRP A 331 8.48 -5.02 7.71
C TRP A 331 8.21 -4.30 6.40
N ASN A 332 7.72 -5.03 5.43
CA ASN A 332 7.40 -4.54 4.09
C ASN A 332 5.90 -4.73 3.83
N PRO A 333 5.12 -3.65 3.64
CA PRO A 333 3.75 -3.76 3.19
C PRO A 333 3.73 -4.33 1.76
N GLY A 334 3.39 -5.59 1.64
CA GLY A 334 3.38 -6.33 0.38
C GLY A 334 3.35 -7.84 0.61
N GLN A 335 3.16 -8.57 -0.45
CA GLN A 335 3.11 -10.02 -0.44
C GLN A 335 4.12 -10.61 -1.42
N LEU A 336 4.55 -11.84 -1.15
CA LEU A 336 5.39 -12.57 -2.10
C LEU A 336 4.66 -12.75 -3.43
N PRO A 337 5.36 -12.64 -4.57
CA PRO A 337 4.79 -12.91 -5.88
C PRO A 337 4.20 -14.30 -5.98
N TYR A 338 3.17 -14.47 -6.82
CA TYR A 338 2.53 -15.76 -7.03
C TYR A 338 3.55 -16.87 -7.38
N GLY A 339 3.43 -18.00 -6.69
CA GLY A 339 4.32 -19.16 -6.87
C GLY A 339 5.61 -19.11 -6.04
N LEU A 340 5.90 -18.01 -5.34
CA LEU A 340 6.98 -17.91 -4.36
C LEU A 340 6.42 -18.09 -2.94
N THR A 341 7.09 -18.90 -2.13
CA THR A 341 6.71 -19.15 -0.73
C THR A 341 7.87 -18.85 0.19
N VAL A 342 7.60 -18.62 1.47
CA VAL A 342 8.65 -18.38 2.48
C VAL A 342 9.70 -19.50 2.50
N GLN A 343 9.28 -20.75 2.29
CA GLN A 343 10.20 -21.90 2.23
C GLN A 343 11.15 -21.80 1.03
N LYS A 344 10.66 -21.33 -0.12
CA LYS A 344 11.48 -21.16 -1.34
C LYS A 344 12.51 -20.05 -1.21
N LEU A 345 12.30 -19.08 -0.32
CA LEU A 345 13.27 -18.00 -0.07
C LEU A 345 14.56 -18.50 0.61
N GLN A 346 14.56 -19.71 1.17
CA GLN A 346 15.72 -20.32 1.83
C GLN A 346 16.67 -21.02 0.86
N GLY A 347 16.36 -21.03 -0.43
CA GLY A 347 17.17 -21.66 -1.47
C GLY A 347 17.03 -20.94 -2.81
N PRO A 348 17.67 -21.47 -3.87
CA PRO A 348 17.67 -20.84 -5.18
C PRO A 348 16.25 -20.61 -5.72
N HIS A 349 15.94 -19.39 -6.11
CA HIS A 349 14.65 -19.02 -6.69
C HIS A 349 14.80 -17.95 -7.77
N LYS A 350 13.76 -17.78 -8.59
CA LYS A 350 13.77 -16.76 -9.63
C LYS A 350 13.60 -15.36 -9.00
N SER A 351 14.33 -14.37 -9.51
CA SER A 351 14.08 -12.97 -9.21
C SER A 351 12.76 -12.53 -9.87
N LEU A 352 11.78 -12.16 -9.07
CA LEU A 352 10.46 -11.71 -9.51
C LEU A 352 10.14 -10.37 -8.83
N PRO A 353 10.71 -9.26 -9.31
CA PRO A 353 10.49 -7.96 -8.68
C PRO A 353 9.03 -7.51 -8.82
N THR A 354 8.43 -7.08 -7.71
CA THR A 354 7.09 -6.47 -7.70
C THR A 354 7.09 -5.15 -8.46
N ASN A 355 8.21 -4.43 -8.40
CA ASN A 355 8.41 -3.14 -9.06
C ASN A 355 9.65 -3.21 -9.98
N PRO A 356 9.51 -3.75 -11.20
CA PRO A 356 10.65 -3.98 -12.10
C PRO A 356 11.37 -2.70 -12.55
N LEU A 357 10.64 -1.58 -12.73
CA LEU A 357 11.25 -0.31 -13.11
C LEU A 357 11.98 0.40 -11.96
N ILE A 358 11.74 -0.01 -10.71
CA ILE A 358 12.57 0.39 -9.57
C ILE A 358 13.77 -0.55 -9.44
N ALA A 359 13.55 -1.86 -9.60
CA ALA A 359 14.62 -2.85 -9.44
C ALA A 359 15.72 -2.71 -10.48
N ASP A 360 15.40 -2.36 -11.72
CA ASP A 360 16.39 -2.21 -12.79
C ASP A 360 17.41 -1.09 -12.51
N PRO A 361 17.05 0.15 -12.18
CA PRO A 361 17.98 1.17 -11.75
C PRO A 361 18.74 0.83 -10.45
N MET A 362 18.11 0.11 -9.50
CA MET A 362 18.81 -0.38 -8.31
C MET A 362 19.93 -1.35 -8.66
N TYR A 363 19.72 -2.23 -9.63
CA TYR A 363 20.76 -3.10 -10.18
C TYR A 363 21.89 -2.29 -10.82
N TRP A 364 21.59 -1.35 -11.71
CA TRP A 364 22.59 -0.54 -12.37
C TRP A 364 23.44 0.29 -11.38
N LYS A 365 22.83 0.78 -10.33
CA LYS A 365 23.55 1.51 -9.27
C LYS A 365 24.28 0.59 -8.29
N GLY A 366 24.12 -0.74 -8.41
CA GLY A 366 24.82 -1.75 -7.62
C GLY A 366 24.24 -1.91 -6.20
N TYR A 367 22.96 -1.76 -6.06
CA TYR A 367 22.22 -2.05 -4.81
C TYR A 367 21.75 -3.49 -4.74
N ILE A 368 21.42 -4.11 -5.87
CA ILE A 368 20.92 -5.50 -5.96
C ILE A 368 21.63 -6.27 -7.07
N GLU A 369 21.55 -7.61 -6.99
CA GLU A 369 21.86 -8.52 -8.09
C GLU A 369 20.57 -9.03 -8.76
N LYS A 370 20.63 -9.43 -10.05
CA LYS A 370 19.45 -9.91 -10.80
C LYS A 370 19.33 -11.44 -10.85
N VAL A 371 20.06 -12.15 -9.98
CA VAL A 371 20.18 -13.63 -10.08
C VAL A 371 19.20 -14.35 -9.16
N GLY A 372 18.51 -13.63 -8.25
CA GLY A 372 17.59 -14.23 -7.28
C GLY A 372 18.27 -14.82 -6.04
N THR A 373 19.49 -14.37 -5.75
CA THR A 373 20.29 -14.85 -4.59
C THR A 373 20.15 -13.95 -3.36
N GLY A 374 19.44 -12.82 -3.44
CA GLY A 374 19.40 -11.82 -2.37
C GLY A 374 19.03 -12.35 -0.98
N THR A 375 18.07 -13.28 -0.89
CA THR A 375 17.71 -13.90 0.40
C THR A 375 18.72 -14.94 0.85
N GLU A 376 19.35 -15.69 -0.07
CA GLU A 376 20.47 -16.58 0.23
C GLU A 376 21.67 -15.79 0.73
N ASP A 377 22.00 -14.66 0.09
CA ASP A 377 23.09 -13.75 0.50
C ASP A 377 22.86 -13.24 1.94
N ILE A 378 21.62 -12.87 2.31
CA ILE A 378 21.28 -12.49 3.69
C ILE A 378 21.59 -13.66 4.65
N ILE A 379 21.19 -14.88 4.31
CA ILE A 379 21.39 -16.06 5.14
C ILE A 379 22.89 -16.38 5.27
N GLU A 380 23.62 -16.40 4.17
CA GLU A 380 25.06 -16.71 4.16
C GLU A 380 25.87 -15.70 4.96
N LYS A 381 25.65 -14.39 4.72
CA LYS A 381 26.34 -13.33 5.46
C LYS A 381 26.07 -13.36 6.94
N CYS A 382 24.82 -13.66 7.35
CA CYS A 382 24.51 -13.86 8.77
C CYS A 382 25.23 -15.09 9.34
N ARG A 383 25.31 -16.19 8.60
CA ARG A 383 26.04 -17.38 9.01
C ARG A 383 27.55 -17.13 9.16
N ASP A 384 28.16 -16.41 8.22
CA ASP A 384 29.59 -16.04 8.26
C ASP A 384 29.92 -15.18 9.49
N TYR A 385 28.95 -14.38 9.94
CA TYR A 385 29.04 -13.60 11.18
C TYR A 385 28.72 -14.40 12.46
N GLY A 386 28.44 -15.72 12.32
CA GLY A 386 28.07 -16.58 13.46
C GLY A 386 26.71 -16.27 14.06
N LEU A 387 25.83 -15.57 13.33
CA LEU A 387 24.50 -15.24 13.78
C LEU A 387 23.52 -16.40 13.52
N LYS A 388 22.43 -16.43 14.28
CA LYS A 388 21.30 -17.32 14.01
C LYS A 388 20.75 -17.07 12.60
N THR A 389 20.34 -18.11 11.90
CA THR A 389 19.72 -18.03 10.57
C THR A 389 18.57 -17.02 10.58
N PRO A 390 18.55 -16.07 9.64
CA PRO A 390 17.43 -15.13 9.48
C PRO A 390 16.11 -15.85 9.22
N GLU A 391 15.02 -15.26 9.69
CA GLU A 391 13.67 -15.82 9.54
C GLU A 391 12.83 -14.90 8.65
N PHE A 392 12.01 -15.51 7.80
CA PHE A 392 11.10 -14.82 6.89
C PHE A 392 9.67 -15.19 7.24
N TYR A 393 8.77 -14.20 7.23
CA TYR A 393 7.36 -14.39 7.53
C TYR A 393 6.51 -13.70 6.49
N GLN A 394 5.40 -14.32 6.12
CA GLN A 394 4.35 -13.75 5.29
C GLN A 394 3.02 -13.91 6.01
N GLU A 395 2.49 -12.82 6.49
CA GLU A 395 1.16 -12.71 7.08
C GLU A 395 0.37 -11.67 6.25
N GLU A 396 -0.12 -10.60 6.87
CA GLU A 396 -0.66 -9.43 6.13
C GLU A 396 0.47 -8.70 5.38
N ASP A 397 1.62 -8.53 6.05
CA ASP A 397 2.85 -7.94 5.51
C ASP A 397 3.96 -8.99 5.41
N PHE A 398 4.98 -8.72 4.59
CA PHE A 398 6.20 -9.53 4.56
C PHE A 398 7.20 -8.99 5.59
N ARG A 399 7.83 -9.91 6.34
CA ARG A 399 8.79 -9.54 7.40
C ARG A 399 10.05 -10.38 7.35
N VAL A 400 11.19 -9.69 7.48
CA VAL A 400 12.52 -10.30 7.66
C VAL A 400 12.98 -10.07 9.09
N VAL A 401 13.50 -11.10 9.75
CA VAL A 401 14.07 -11.05 11.08
C VAL A 401 15.53 -11.47 11.03
N ILE A 402 16.43 -10.56 11.38
CA ILE A 402 17.88 -10.81 11.53
C ILE A 402 18.19 -10.81 13.02
N TRP A 403 18.65 -11.92 13.55
CA TRP A 403 18.96 -12.09 14.96
C TRP A 403 20.28 -11.42 15.31
N ARG A 404 20.33 -10.75 16.45
CA ARG A 404 21.56 -10.18 17.02
C ARG A 404 22.22 -11.19 17.94
N THR A 405 23.54 -11.06 18.13
CA THR A 405 24.24 -11.85 19.16
C THR A 405 23.64 -11.51 20.54
N GLU A 406 23.25 -12.54 21.28
CA GLU A 406 22.92 -12.35 22.69
C GLU A 406 24.19 -11.82 23.39
N GLU A 407 24.14 -10.60 23.91
CA GLU A 407 25.21 -10.12 24.81
C GLU A 407 25.34 -11.17 25.93
N GLN A 408 26.43 -11.92 25.91
CA GLN A 408 26.90 -12.56 27.12
C GLN A 408 27.04 -11.44 28.15
N SER A 409 26.16 -11.43 29.13
CA SER A 409 26.21 -10.49 30.20
C SER A 409 27.61 -10.51 30.80
N ASP A 410 28.42 -9.47 30.48
CA ASP A 410 29.73 -9.28 31.10
C ASP A 410 29.49 -9.23 32.62
N PRO A 411 30.02 -10.19 33.42
CA PRO A 411 29.77 -10.24 34.86
C PRO A 411 30.29 -9.00 35.60
N LYS A 412 30.97 -8.06 34.89
CA LYS A 412 31.62 -6.89 35.45
C LYS A 412 30.99 -5.54 35.09
N ARG A 413 29.89 -5.49 34.33
CA ARG A 413 29.20 -4.22 34.11
C ARG A 413 28.32 -3.89 35.32
N SER A 414 28.83 -2.93 36.05
CA SER A 414 28.43 -2.19 37.23
C SER A 414 26.94 -2.17 37.60
N LYS A 415 26.78 -2.18 38.91
CA LYS A 415 25.56 -2.08 39.73
C LYS A 415 24.69 -0.81 39.52
N ASP A 416 24.91 0.01 38.49
CA ASP A 416 24.29 1.33 38.34
C ASP A 416 23.31 1.48 37.14
N ASP A 417 23.09 0.45 36.32
CA ASP A 417 21.98 0.47 35.39
C ASP A 417 20.65 0.24 36.14
N PRO A 418 19.58 1.02 35.86
CA PRO A 418 18.30 0.78 36.49
C PRO A 418 17.73 -0.55 35.99
N LYS A 419 18.07 -1.63 36.69
CA LYS A 419 17.43 -2.92 36.51
C LYS A 419 15.92 -2.70 36.59
N MET A 420 15.21 -2.89 35.49
CA MET A 420 13.80 -3.26 35.55
C MET A 420 13.75 -4.65 36.23
N ILE A 421 13.69 -4.63 37.55
CA ILE A 421 13.44 -5.83 38.35
C ILE A 421 12.00 -6.25 37.96
N GLN A 422 11.85 -7.30 37.15
CA GLN A 422 10.64 -8.07 37.18
C GLN A 422 10.54 -8.63 38.60
N SER A 423 9.53 -8.23 39.33
CA SER A 423 9.23 -8.83 40.63
C SER A 423 9.01 -10.32 40.42
N ASP A 424 9.71 -11.17 41.15
CA ASP A 424 9.52 -12.61 41.09
C ASP A 424 8.02 -12.90 41.35
N PRO A 425 7.34 -13.69 40.53
CA PRO A 425 5.95 -14.07 40.78
C PRO A 425 5.68 -14.55 42.20
N LYS A 426 6.67 -15.20 42.83
CA LYS A 426 6.63 -15.67 44.22
C LYS A 426 6.66 -14.50 45.22
N GLU A 427 7.46 -13.49 44.98
CA GLU A 427 7.50 -12.26 45.85
C GLU A 427 6.16 -11.52 45.80
N VAL A 428 5.47 -11.52 44.64
CA VAL A 428 4.13 -10.91 44.46
C VAL A 428 3.06 -11.70 45.22
N GLU A 429 3.09 -13.04 45.16
CA GLU A 429 2.14 -13.91 45.88
C GLU A 429 2.35 -13.83 47.39
N ASP A 430 3.57 -13.86 47.87
CA ASP A 430 3.90 -13.74 49.29
C ASP A 430 3.49 -12.37 49.86
N LEU A 431 3.68 -11.29 49.08
CA LEU A 431 3.23 -9.95 49.45
C LEU A 431 1.71 -9.86 49.55
N ILE A 432 0.97 -10.43 48.60
CA ILE A 432 -0.50 -10.52 48.60
C ILE A 432 -0.97 -11.33 49.82
N GLY A 433 -0.31 -12.43 50.14
CA GLY A 433 -0.59 -13.28 51.31
C GLY A 433 -0.46 -12.51 52.63
N LEU A 434 0.63 -11.77 52.78
CA LEU A 434 0.87 -10.96 53.99
C LEU A 434 -0.13 -9.82 54.16
N ILE A 435 -0.54 -9.16 53.07
CA ILE A 435 -1.56 -8.08 53.09
C ILE A 435 -2.96 -8.66 53.39
N LYS A 436 -3.31 -9.81 52.84
CA LYS A 436 -4.60 -10.49 53.13
C LYS A 436 -4.70 -10.88 54.62
N ASN A 437 -3.61 -11.36 55.22
CA ASN A 437 -3.60 -11.79 56.60
C ASN A 437 -3.53 -10.60 57.62
N ASN A 438 -2.99 -9.46 57.19
CA ASN A 438 -2.97 -8.24 58.00
C ASN A 438 -3.09 -7.00 57.10
N PRO A 439 -4.32 -6.49 56.85
CA PRO A 439 -4.55 -5.32 56.00
C PRO A 439 -3.90 -4.02 56.44
N SER A 440 -3.52 -3.93 57.73
CA SER A 440 -2.89 -2.75 58.32
C SER A 440 -1.35 -2.86 58.40
N ILE A 441 -0.73 -3.86 57.79
CA ILE A 441 0.72 -4.07 57.81
C ILE A 441 1.46 -2.91 57.16
N SER A 442 2.50 -2.39 57.85
CA SER A 442 3.30 -1.29 57.32
C SER A 442 4.25 -1.75 56.19
N ARG A 443 4.61 -0.80 55.31
CA ARG A 443 5.59 -1.08 54.21
C ARG A 443 6.93 -1.50 54.74
N ALA A 444 7.38 -0.94 55.84
CA ALA A 444 8.62 -1.30 56.48
C ALA A 444 8.61 -2.74 57.02
N GLU A 445 7.47 -3.18 57.57
CA GLU A 445 7.29 -4.56 58.04
C GLU A 445 7.20 -5.55 56.88
N LEU A 446 6.52 -5.19 55.78
CA LEU A 446 6.50 -5.99 54.53
C LEU A 446 7.90 -6.14 53.95
N ALA A 447 8.68 -5.05 53.91
CA ALA A 447 10.05 -5.05 53.41
C ALA A 447 10.94 -6.01 54.24
N ARG A 448 10.81 -5.98 55.57
CA ARG A 448 11.56 -6.84 56.48
C ARG A 448 11.18 -8.32 56.33
N ARG A 449 9.90 -8.65 56.20
CA ARG A 449 9.43 -10.05 56.11
C ARG A 449 9.72 -10.72 54.77
N LEU A 450 9.80 -9.93 53.71
CA LEU A 450 10.07 -10.43 52.35
C LEU A 450 11.54 -10.26 51.93
N ASP A 451 12.38 -9.75 52.82
CA ASP A 451 13.78 -9.38 52.54
C ASP A 451 13.93 -8.46 51.32
N LEU A 452 13.01 -7.51 51.20
CA LEU A 452 12.94 -6.54 50.10
C LEU A 452 13.19 -5.13 50.63
N SER A 453 13.66 -4.22 49.78
CA SER A 453 13.68 -2.80 50.09
C SER A 453 12.26 -2.18 50.09
N GLU A 454 12.02 -1.16 50.92
CA GLU A 454 10.73 -0.44 50.90
C GLU A 454 10.35 0.13 49.54
N ARG A 455 11.36 0.46 48.71
CA ARG A 455 11.18 0.91 47.33
C ARG A 455 10.65 -0.21 46.43
N GLN A 456 11.09 -1.46 46.58
CA GLN A 456 10.60 -2.64 45.88
C GLN A 456 9.14 -2.95 46.27
N VAL A 457 8.87 -2.95 47.60
CA VAL A 457 7.49 -3.14 48.12
C VAL A 457 6.54 -2.09 47.58
N ARG A 458 6.92 -0.80 47.54
CA ARG A 458 6.10 0.26 46.94
C ARG A 458 5.80 0.03 45.48
N LYS A 459 6.79 -0.46 44.73
CA LYS A 459 6.66 -0.75 43.30
C LYS A 459 5.69 -1.89 43.05
N ILE A 460 5.81 -3.02 43.77
CA ILE A 460 4.91 -4.17 43.68
C ILE A 460 3.48 -3.77 44.05
N MET A 461 3.29 -3.03 45.13
CA MET A 461 1.98 -2.52 45.54
C MET A 461 1.36 -1.56 44.50
N GLY A 462 2.18 -0.77 43.78
CA GLY A 462 1.72 0.09 42.66
C GLY A 462 1.21 -0.71 41.47
N GLN A 463 1.86 -1.82 41.15
CA GLN A 463 1.41 -2.73 40.08
C GLN A 463 0.09 -3.44 40.40
N LEU A 464 -0.13 -3.78 41.67
CA LEU A 464 -1.38 -4.42 42.14
C LEU A 464 -2.56 -3.44 42.22
N ARG A 465 -2.38 -2.14 42.22
CA ARG A 465 -3.43 -1.10 42.21
C ARG A 465 -3.88 -0.69 40.83
N ALA A 466 -3.18 -1.06 39.75
CA ALA A 466 -3.62 -0.82 38.39
C ALA A 466 -4.73 -1.82 38.05
N PRO A 467 -5.92 -1.38 37.54
CA PRO A 467 -6.96 -2.30 37.12
C PRO A 467 -6.43 -3.18 35.98
N PRO A 468 -6.85 -4.46 35.92
CA PRO A 468 -6.47 -5.34 34.80
C PRO A 468 -6.99 -4.75 33.50
N HIS A 469 -6.11 -4.59 32.50
CA HIS A 469 -6.50 -4.29 31.16
C HIS A 469 -7.29 -5.49 30.61
N ASP A 470 -8.61 -5.34 30.56
CA ASP A 470 -9.53 -6.28 29.93
C ASP A 470 -9.38 -6.15 28.42
N SER A 471 -8.80 -7.16 27.79
CA SER A 471 -8.54 -7.25 26.35
C SER A 471 -9.69 -7.91 25.58
N THR A 472 -10.95 -7.76 26.07
CA THR A 472 -12.11 -8.28 25.35
C THR A 472 -13.28 -7.29 25.45
N ASN A 473 -13.30 -6.22 24.62
CA ASN A 473 -14.53 -5.68 24.07
C ASN A 473 -14.32 -4.50 23.09
N PRO A 474 -14.60 -4.62 21.80
CA PRO A 474 -14.56 -3.51 20.84
C PRO A 474 -15.97 -2.96 20.59
N HIS A 475 -16.67 -2.45 21.60
CA HIS A 475 -17.86 -1.60 21.40
C HIS A 475 -18.24 -0.92 22.71
N ASN A 476 -17.92 0.37 22.86
CA ASN A 476 -18.94 1.36 23.19
C ASN A 476 -18.41 2.81 23.12
N GLY A 477 -19.18 3.59 22.43
CA GLY A 477 -18.96 4.96 22.09
C GLY A 477 -19.07 5.94 23.26
N ARG A 478 -18.61 7.10 22.95
CA ARG A 478 -18.91 8.44 23.44
C ARG A 478 -19.72 8.55 24.72
N ARG A 479 -19.10 9.11 25.76
CA ARG A 479 -19.80 10.01 26.70
C ARG A 479 -18.93 11.16 27.12
N ALA A 480 -19.58 12.31 27.14
CA ALA A 480 -19.12 13.66 27.35
C ALA A 480 -18.51 13.90 28.74
N CYS A 481 -17.59 14.83 28.75
CA CYS A 481 -17.16 15.60 29.90
C CYS A 481 -18.32 16.45 30.44
N PRO A 482 -18.51 16.61 31.72
CA PRO A 482 -19.16 17.79 32.24
C PRO A 482 -18.13 18.69 32.94
N LEU A 483 -18.05 19.90 32.40
CA LEU A 483 -17.52 21.10 33.06
C LEU A 483 -18.63 21.72 33.92
N GLU A 484 -18.16 22.50 34.93
CA GLU A 484 -18.88 23.53 35.70
C GLU A 484 -19.77 23.04 36.84
N THR A 485 -19.68 23.53 38.04
CA THR A 485 -19.70 24.91 38.53
C THR A 485 -19.30 24.95 39.99
N ALA A 486 -18.62 25.93 40.47
CA ALA A 486 -19.12 26.80 41.53
C ALA A 486 -18.10 27.89 41.85
N ALA A 487 -18.51 29.07 41.54
CA ALA A 487 -17.95 30.28 42.09
C ALA A 487 -18.51 30.49 43.49
N GLY A 488 -17.75 31.21 44.31
CA GLY A 488 -18.39 32.07 45.28
C GLY A 488 -17.84 32.00 46.70
N ALA A 489 -17.28 33.11 47.09
CA ALA A 489 -17.27 33.75 48.41
C ALA A 489 -16.25 33.30 49.46
N GLY A 490 -15.42 34.23 49.81
CA GLY A 490 -14.56 34.29 51.01
C GLY A 490 -13.31 35.06 50.73
#